data_da91bf352a6706ffb023744bf2e32040
#
_entry.id   da91bf352a6706ffb023744bf2e32040
#
_cell.length_a   1.000
_cell.length_b   1.000
_cell.length_c   1.000
_cell.angle_alpha   90.00
_cell.angle_beta   90.00
_cell.angle_gamma   90.00
#
_symmetry.space_group_name_H-M   'P 1'
#
loop_
_entity.id
_entity.type
_entity.pdbx_description
1 polymer ?
#
loop_
_entity_poly.entity_id
_entity_poly.type
_entity_poly.pdbx_seq_one_letter_code
_entity_poly.pdbx_strand_id
1 'polypeptide(L)' 'MTIFALSSAPGQSGVAVIRISGSETGNIIKLITKSDLPAPRKAKLLKINNINNSSLIDEGIVLWFPAPNSYTGEDMA' A
#
# COMPACT_ATOMS: atom_id res chain seq x y z
N MET A 1 8.50 8.01 11.32
CA MET A 1 9.15 7.58 10.06
C MET A 1 8.29 6.55 9.33
N THR A 2 8.19 6.65 8.04
CA THR A 2 7.42 5.70 7.23
C THR A 2 8.40 4.93 6.35
N ILE A 3 8.32 3.62 6.40
CA ILE A 3 9.18 2.74 5.62
C ILE A 3 8.33 1.83 4.74
N PHE A 4 8.93 1.37 3.66
CA PHE A 4 8.31 0.34 2.82
C PHE A 4 9.35 -0.71 2.45
N ALA A 5 8.88 -1.91 2.19
CA ALA A 5 9.76 -3.02 1.85
C ALA A 5 9.03 -4.03 0.97
N LEU A 6 9.78 -4.62 0.07
CA LEU A 6 9.29 -5.76 -0.71
C LEU A 6 9.25 -6.98 0.19
N SER A 7 8.08 -7.57 0.35
CA SER A 7 7.88 -8.71 1.25
C SER A 7 7.90 -10.06 0.55
N SER A 8 7.79 -10.06 -0.78
CA SER A 8 7.90 -11.29 -1.56
C SER A 8 9.35 -11.51 -1.99
N ALA A 9 9.69 -12.75 -2.29
CA ALA A 9 11.02 -13.05 -2.80
C ALA A 9 11.22 -12.35 -4.16
N PRO A 10 12.41 -11.78 -4.41
CA PRO A 10 12.71 -11.20 -5.71
C PRO A 10 12.80 -12.30 -6.77
N GLY A 11 12.59 -11.93 -8.02
CA GLY A 11 12.76 -12.83 -9.15
C GLY A 11 11.43 -13.16 -9.82
N GLN A 12 11.21 -14.41 -10.12
CA GLN A 12 10.14 -14.85 -11.03
C GLN A 12 8.79 -15.13 -10.35
N SER A 13 8.51 -14.54 -9.22
CA SER A 13 7.19 -14.69 -8.63
C SER A 13 6.15 -13.96 -9.46
N GLY A 14 4.98 -14.56 -9.65
CA GLY A 14 3.88 -13.92 -10.36
C GLY A 14 3.21 -12.82 -9.55
N VAL A 15 3.58 -12.66 -8.28
CA VAL A 15 3.00 -11.67 -7.37
C VAL A 15 4.10 -11.02 -6.56
N ALA A 16 4.06 -9.71 -6.45
CA ALA A 16 4.92 -8.95 -5.56
C ALA A 16 4.09 -8.38 -4.42
N VAL A 17 4.60 -8.45 -3.20
CA VAL A 17 3.95 -7.88 -2.02
C VAL A 17 4.85 -6.79 -1.46
N ILE A 18 4.29 -5.61 -1.27
CA ILE A 18 5.00 -4.46 -0.70
C ILE A 18 4.29 -4.06 0.57
N ARG A 19 5.05 -3.87 1.65
CA ARG A 19 4.54 -3.38 2.92
C ARG A 19 4.97 -1.94 3.12
N ILE A 20 4.05 -1.12 3.62
CA ILE A 20 4.31 0.26 4.01
C ILE A 20 3.88 0.40 5.46
N SER A 21 4.75 0.99 6.29
CA SER A 21 4.47 1.15 7.71
C SER A 21 4.97 2.51 8.18
N GLY A 22 4.16 3.21 8.97
CA GLY A 22 4.50 4.50 9.54
C GLY A 22 3.38 5.52 9.41
N SER A 23 3.62 6.72 9.94
CA SER A 23 2.60 7.77 10.04
C SER A 23 2.10 8.29 8.69
N GLU A 24 2.89 8.15 7.63
CA GLU A 24 2.54 8.65 6.30
C GLU A 24 1.90 7.59 5.41
N THR A 25 1.69 6.38 5.92
CA THR A 25 1.19 5.27 5.11
C THR A 25 -0.14 5.60 4.44
N GLY A 26 -1.09 6.15 5.17
CA GLY A 26 -2.38 6.50 4.61
C GLY A 26 -2.27 7.54 3.50
N ASN A 27 -1.43 8.54 3.67
CA ASN A 27 -1.21 9.57 2.66
C ASN A 27 -0.57 9.00 1.40
N ILE A 28 0.39 8.10 1.57
CA ILE A 28 1.05 7.43 0.45
C ILE A 28 0.03 6.63 -0.36
N ILE A 29 -0.81 5.85 0.31
CA ILE A 29 -1.82 5.04 -0.39
C ILE A 29 -2.79 5.93 -1.17
N LYS A 30 -3.25 7.03 -0.59
CA LYS A 30 -4.13 7.95 -1.29
C LYS A 30 -3.46 8.58 -2.51
N LEU A 31 -2.17 8.88 -2.40
CA LEU A 31 -1.41 9.46 -3.52
C LEU A 31 -1.25 8.48 -4.68
N ILE A 32 -0.86 7.24 -4.40
CA ILE A 32 -0.59 6.29 -5.47
C ILE A 32 -1.84 5.66 -6.07
N THR A 33 -2.93 5.60 -5.32
CA THR A 33 -4.19 5.07 -5.84
C THR A 33 -5.12 6.15 -6.35
N LYS A 34 -4.87 7.40 -5.99
CA LYS A 34 -5.75 8.55 -6.30
C LYS A 34 -7.18 8.32 -5.83
N SER A 35 -7.31 7.70 -4.69
CA SER A 35 -8.58 7.26 -4.14
C SER A 35 -8.52 7.38 -2.62
N ASP A 36 -9.68 7.37 -1.97
CA ASP A 36 -9.74 7.29 -0.52
C ASP A 36 -9.19 5.94 -0.06
N LEU A 37 -8.80 5.90 1.22
CA LEU A 37 -8.34 4.66 1.83
C LEU A 37 -9.45 3.61 1.80
N PRO A 38 -9.10 2.34 1.53
CA PRO A 38 -10.10 1.28 1.63
C PRO A 38 -10.55 1.07 3.07
N ALA A 39 -11.68 0.38 3.25
CA ALA A 39 -12.12 0.03 4.58
C ALA A 39 -11.04 -0.79 5.30
N PRO A 40 -10.80 -0.54 6.62
CA PRO A 40 -9.78 -1.27 7.34
C PRO A 40 -9.92 -2.79 7.22
N ARG A 41 -8.80 -3.44 6.96
CA ARG A 41 -8.67 -4.90 6.86
C ARG A 41 -9.54 -5.56 5.78
N LYS A 42 -9.99 -4.79 4.81
CA LYS A 42 -10.71 -5.34 3.65
C LYS A 42 -9.88 -5.15 2.40
N ALA A 43 -9.74 -6.21 1.63
CA ALA A 43 -9.01 -6.15 0.37
C ALA A 43 -9.82 -5.38 -0.66
N LYS A 44 -9.15 -4.49 -1.39
CA LYS A 44 -9.79 -3.72 -2.45
C LYS A 44 -8.85 -3.64 -3.64
N LEU A 45 -9.36 -3.90 -4.83
CA LEU A 45 -8.60 -3.75 -6.06
C LEU A 45 -8.54 -2.27 -6.42
N LEU A 46 -7.34 -1.73 -6.52
CA LEU A 46 -7.12 -0.32 -6.83
C LEU A 46 -6.06 -0.18 -7.91
N LYS A 47 -6.16 0.90 -8.67
CA LYS A 47 -5.15 1.25 -9.66
C LYS A 47 -3.98 1.92 -8.96
N ILE A 48 -2.78 1.52 -9.32
CA ILE A 48 -1.53 2.08 -8.79
C ILE A 48 -0.95 3.00 -9.84
N ASN A 49 -0.73 4.25 -9.48
CA ASN A 49 -0.31 5.29 -10.41
C ASN A 49 1.06 5.83 -10.03
N ASN A 50 1.80 6.30 -11.03
CA ASN A 50 3.04 7.01 -10.79
C ASN A 50 2.71 8.36 -10.13
N ILE A 51 3.37 8.67 -9.03
CA ILE A 51 3.12 9.90 -8.27
C ILE A 51 3.45 11.14 -9.10
N ASN A 52 4.49 11.08 -9.91
CA ASN A 52 4.99 12.25 -10.63
C ASN A 52 4.15 12.64 -11.85
N ASN A 53 3.66 11.67 -12.59
CA ASN A 53 2.97 11.95 -13.85
C ASN A 53 1.58 11.32 -13.95
N SER A 54 1.14 10.67 -12.90
CA SER A 54 -0.19 10.06 -12.83
C SER A 54 -0.44 8.94 -13.83
N SER A 55 0.60 8.42 -14.47
CA SER A 55 0.44 7.28 -15.36
C SER A 55 0.16 6.01 -14.57
N LEU A 56 -0.68 5.15 -15.12
CA LEU A 56 -1.00 3.87 -14.51
C LEU A 56 0.23 2.96 -14.55
N ILE A 57 0.65 2.47 -13.38
CA ILE A 57 1.73 1.48 -13.28
C ILE A 57 1.15 0.07 -13.26
N ASP A 58 0.10 -0.14 -12.45
CA ASP A 58 -0.43 -1.48 -12.24
C ASP A 58 -1.81 -1.39 -11.55
N GLU A 59 -2.43 -2.54 -11.39
CA GLU A 59 -3.56 -2.72 -10.49
C GLU A 59 -3.19 -3.74 -9.43
N GLY A 60 -3.63 -3.51 -8.21
CA GLY A 60 -3.28 -4.40 -7.13
C GLY A 60 -4.34 -4.41 -6.03
N ILE A 61 -4.20 -5.41 -5.17
CA ILE A 61 -5.02 -5.50 -3.96
C ILE A 61 -4.36 -4.68 -2.87
N VAL A 62 -5.12 -3.77 -2.29
CA VAL A 62 -4.65 -2.91 -1.20
C VAL A 62 -5.39 -3.28 0.08
N LEU A 63 -4.63 -3.41 1.15
CA LEU A 63 -5.15 -3.66 2.49
C LEU A 63 -4.66 -2.54 3.40
N TRP A 64 -5.56 -1.94 4.15
CA TRP A 64 -5.27 -0.83 5.05
C TRP A 64 -5.45 -1.27 6.50
N PHE A 65 -4.44 -1.04 7.31
CA PHE A 65 -4.43 -1.40 8.73
C PHE A 65 -4.10 -0.16 9.55
N PRO A 66 -5.10 0.61 9.98
CA PRO A 66 -4.82 1.79 10.83
C PRO A 66 -4.35 1.38 12.22
N ALA A 67 -3.44 2.20 12.77
CA ALA A 67 -2.97 2.00 14.13
C ALA A 67 -4.13 2.08 15.12
N PRO A 68 -4.03 1.40 16.28
CA PRO A 68 -2.97 0.49 16.69
C PRO A 68 -3.19 -0.96 16.25
N ASN A 69 -4.27 -1.24 15.55
CA ASN A 69 -4.69 -2.61 15.22
C ASN A 69 -4.05 -3.07 13.91
N SER A 70 -2.73 -3.01 13.87
CA SER A 70 -1.93 -3.42 12.72
C SER A 70 -0.83 -4.37 13.16
N TYR A 71 -0.14 -4.97 12.19
CA TYR A 71 0.96 -5.89 12.47
C TYR A 71 2.10 -5.22 13.23
N THR A 72 2.40 -3.97 12.91
CA THR A 72 3.50 -3.23 13.54
C THR A 72 3.06 -2.31 14.68
N GLY A 73 1.77 -2.13 14.90
CA GLY A 73 1.23 -1.15 15.84
C GLY A 73 1.16 0.26 15.29
N GLU A 74 1.66 0.49 14.07
CA GLU A 74 1.58 1.75 13.36
C GLU A 74 0.60 1.63 12.19
N ASP A 75 0.29 2.76 11.53
CA ASP A 75 -0.45 2.71 10.29
C ASP A 75 0.32 1.86 9.28
N MET A 76 -0.37 0.97 8.61
CA MET A 76 0.28 -0.01 7.74
C MET A 76 -0.62 -0.35 6.54
N ALA A 77 0.00 -0.62 5.45
CA ALA A 77 -0.67 -1.12 4.25
C ALA A 77 0.20 -2.16 3.55
#